data_82b33103353ae852dec753c9600356b4
#
_entry.id   82b33103353ae852dec753c9600356b4
#
_cell.length_a   1.000
_cell.length_b   1.000
_cell.length_c   1.000
_cell.angle_alpha   90.00
_cell.angle_beta   90.00
_cell.angle_gamma   90.00
#
_symmetry.space_group_name_H-M   'P 1'
#
loop_
_entity.id
_entity.type
_entity.pdbx_description
1 polymer ?
#
loop_
_entity_poly.entity_id
_entity_poly.type
_entity_poly.pdbx_seq_one_letter_code
_entity_poly.pdbx_strand_id
1 'polypeptide(L)'
;MLANLTSISTISRVIDTAGSHPVVVMAEDIEEYAYKYDASSKLINEYIGHQFLQLWGFELFPAALVQIKREHIPTNILGSRIQIPMFDRPTFGLQYNNDAGEINDALLGLRKDSYEIAKFEHRFDELMKIGLFDIWLANDDRNHNNYNLLTIGNRFIPIDHSNLFDGNGLDRNLSPLTWEDSLLSSDLAITFLNNKKKMIMMHNELLENFPIFVESCDAALFDIVSAIPDVWCNDKAGLIERISTSVIDNPAWIQQTNTTFSELIHNFNS
;
A
#
# COMPACT_ATOMS: atom_id res chain seq x y z
N MET A 1 -15.30 -2.68 -7.18
CA MET A 1 -15.58 -1.30 -6.65
C MET A 1 -15.72 -1.40 -5.14
N LEU A 2 -15.15 -0.46 -4.38
CA LEU A 2 -15.31 -0.41 -2.93
C LEU A 2 -16.73 0.02 -2.55
N ALA A 3 -17.21 -0.46 -1.40
CA ALA A 3 -18.47 -0.03 -0.84
C ALA A 3 -18.40 1.45 -0.42
N ASN A 4 -19.49 2.18 -0.60
CA ASN A 4 -19.68 3.50 0.00
C ASN A 4 -20.48 3.31 1.29
N LEU A 5 -19.89 3.63 2.42
CA LEU A 5 -20.45 3.40 3.74
C LEU A 5 -20.52 4.72 4.52
N THR A 6 -21.40 4.74 5.52
CA THR A 6 -21.52 5.87 6.46
C THR A 6 -21.27 5.37 7.87
N SER A 7 -20.62 6.17 8.71
CA SER A 7 -20.41 5.82 10.12
C SER A 7 -21.74 5.70 10.87
N ILE A 8 -21.84 4.72 11.77
CA ILE A 8 -23.02 4.48 12.63
C ILE A 8 -22.75 4.72 14.12
N SER A 9 -21.49 4.92 14.48
CA SER A 9 -21.09 5.20 15.86
C SER A 9 -20.03 6.30 15.91
N THR A 10 -19.81 6.84 17.11
CA THR A 10 -18.72 7.76 17.39
C THR A 10 -17.37 7.07 17.12
N ILE A 11 -16.38 7.84 16.65
CA ILE A 11 -14.98 7.38 16.53
C ILE A 11 -14.55 6.73 17.83
N SER A 12 -14.16 5.46 17.76
CA SER A 12 -13.85 4.62 18.94
C SER A 12 -12.43 4.86 19.45
N ARG A 13 -11.48 5.12 18.55
CA ARG A 13 -10.08 5.38 18.88
C ARG A 13 -9.35 6.18 17.82
N VAL A 14 -8.22 6.75 18.20
CA VAL A 14 -7.20 7.29 17.31
C VAL A 14 -6.00 6.36 17.38
N ILE A 15 -5.49 5.92 16.24
CA ILE A 15 -4.27 5.10 16.18
C ILE A 15 -3.09 6.07 16.19
N ASP A 16 -2.25 5.96 17.22
CA ASP A 16 -1.06 6.80 17.33
C ASP A 16 0.06 6.23 16.46
N THR A 17 0.39 6.94 15.38
CA THR A 17 1.46 6.59 14.45
C THR A 17 2.42 7.76 14.33
N ALA A 18 3.63 7.51 13.84
CA ALA A 18 4.64 8.57 13.64
C ALA A 18 4.20 9.63 12.61
N GLY A 19 3.32 9.27 11.67
CA GLY A 19 2.86 10.14 10.59
C GLY A 19 1.41 10.59 10.73
N SER A 20 0.50 9.95 10.02
CA SER A 20 -0.94 10.15 10.09
C SER A 20 -1.50 9.55 11.39
N HIS A 21 -2.58 10.11 11.92
CA HIS A 21 -3.27 9.54 13.08
C HIS A 21 -4.61 8.95 12.62
N PRO A 22 -4.64 7.74 12.04
CA PRO A 22 -5.88 7.14 11.57
C PRO A 22 -6.89 7.03 12.71
N VAL A 23 -8.14 7.23 12.41
CA VAL A 23 -9.23 7.04 13.37
C VAL A 23 -9.98 5.75 13.05
N VAL A 24 -10.50 5.07 14.08
CA VAL A 24 -11.30 3.87 13.92
C VAL A 24 -12.77 4.20 14.16
N VAL A 25 -13.61 3.81 13.23
CA VAL A 25 -15.05 4.03 13.29
C VAL A 25 -15.82 2.83 12.75
N MET A 26 -16.96 2.53 13.35
CA MET A 26 -17.88 1.50 12.86
C MET A 26 -18.77 2.08 11.77
N ALA A 27 -18.94 1.34 10.67
CA ALA A 27 -19.75 1.71 9.52
C ALA A 27 -21.05 0.89 9.42
N GLU A 28 -21.89 1.20 8.41
CA GLU A 28 -23.24 0.61 8.23
C GLU A 28 -23.27 -0.89 8.08
N ASP A 29 -22.18 -1.51 7.66
CA ASP A 29 -22.00 -2.95 7.57
C ASP A 29 -21.62 -3.61 8.91
N ILE A 30 -21.58 -2.83 10.01
CA ILE A 30 -21.23 -3.26 11.37
C ILE A 30 -19.75 -3.66 11.51
N GLU A 31 -18.90 -3.27 10.57
CA GLU A 31 -17.46 -3.46 10.63
C GLU A 31 -16.75 -2.17 11.05
N GLU A 32 -15.61 -2.32 11.71
CA GLU A 32 -14.73 -1.19 12.06
C GLU A 32 -13.73 -0.94 10.94
N TYR A 33 -13.51 0.34 10.61
CA TYR A 33 -12.53 0.77 9.62
C TYR A 33 -11.50 1.71 10.23
N ALA A 34 -10.22 1.42 9.98
CA ALA A 34 -9.13 2.36 10.18
C ALA A 34 -9.10 3.33 9.00
N TYR A 35 -9.20 4.59 9.29
CA TYR A 35 -9.63 5.65 8.41
C TYR A 35 -8.57 6.73 8.31
N LYS A 36 -8.07 6.97 7.10
CA LYS A 36 -7.13 8.05 6.84
C LYS A 36 -7.86 9.26 6.27
N TYR A 37 -7.56 10.43 6.83
CA TYR A 37 -7.98 11.73 6.31
C TYR A 37 -6.74 12.45 5.80
N ASP A 38 -6.66 12.65 4.48
CA ASP A 38 -5.47 13.22 3.86
C ASP A 38 -5.85 14.07 2.63
N ALA A 39 -4.85 14.65 1.96
CA ALA A 39 -5.03 15.31 0.67
C ALA A 39 -5.66 14.35 -0.35
N SER A 40 -6.41 14.89 -1.31
CA SER A 40 -7.09 14.07 -2.33
C SER A 40 -6.13 13.18 -3.11
N SER A 41 -4.94 13.69 -3.47
CA SER A 41 -3.92 12.92 -4.19
C SER A 41 -3.49 11.67 -3.40
N LYS A 42 -3.29 11.80 -2.10
CA LYS A 42 -2.91 10.67 -1.24
C LYS A 42 -4.05 9.65 -1.09
N LEU A 43 -5.31 10.12 -0.96
CA LEU A 43 -6.47 9.22 -0.93
C LEU A 43 -6.66 8.47 -2.25
N ILE A 44 -6.37 9.12 -3.37
CA ILE A 44 -6.36 8.50 -4.70
C ILE A 44 -5.27 7.41 -4.76
N ASN A 45 -4.08 7.71 -4.28
CA ASN A 45 -2.97 6.75 -4.24
C ASN A 45 -3.30 5.53 -3.37
N GLU A 46 -3.87 5.73 -2.18
CA GLU A 46 -4.36 4.63 -1.31
C GLU A 46 -5.37 3.75 -2.03
N TYR A 47 -6.35 4.38 -2.68
CA TYR A 47 -7.39 3.67 -3.41
C TYR A 47 -6.83 2.86 -4.57
N ILE A 48 -6.01 3.48 -5.43
CA ILE A 48 -5.41 2.83 -6.60
C ILE A 48 -4.46 1.72 -6.15
N GLY A 49 -3.59 1.99 -5.19
CA GLY A 49 -2.64 1.00 -4.66
C GLY A 49 -3.34 -0.25 -4.13
N HIS A 50 -4.41 -0.07 -3.34
CA HIS A 50 -5.20 -1.18 -2.85
C HIS A 50 -5.85 -1.98 -3.99
N GLN A 51 -6.46 -1.33 -4.98
CA GLN A 51 -7.09 -2.02 -6.10
C GLN A 51 -6.07 -2.77 -6.98
N PHE A 52 -4.92 -2.16 -7.26
CA PHE A 52 -3.87 -2.80 -8.05
C PHE A 52 -3.25 -4.00 -7.33
N LEU A 53 -3.04 -3.91 -6.00
CA LEU A 53 -2.56 -5.05 -5.21
C LEU A 53 -3.56 -6.22 -5.22
N GLN A 54 -4.87 -5.94 -5.21
CA GLN A 54 -5.88 -7.01 -5.37
C GLN A 54 -5.76 -7.69 -6.74
N LEU A 55 -5.55 -6.92 -7.81
CA LEU A 55 -5.34 -7.47 -9.16
C LEU A 55 -4.03 -8.27 -9.26
N TRP A 56 -3.02 -7.90 -8.47
CA TRP A 56 -1.80 -8.68 -8.33
C TRP A 56 -1.99 -9.95 -7.49
N GLY A 57 -3.20 -10.20 -6.97
CA GLY A 57 -3.55 -11.40 -6.21
C GLY A 57 -3.10 -11.35 -4.73
N PHE A 58 -2.87 -10.16 -4.17
CA PHE A 58 -2.69 -10.04 -2.73
C PHE A 58 -4.03 -10.19 -2.00
N GLU A 59 -4.03 -10.94 -0.91
CA GLU A 59 -5.13 -10.94 0.03
C GLU A 59 -4.94 -9.76 1.00
N LEU A 60 -5.73 -8.72 0.81
CA LEU A 60 -5.69 -7.49 1.60
C LEU A 60 -6.86 -7.45 2.60
N PHE A 61 -6.78 -6.57 3.58
CA PHE A 61 -7.96 -6.24 4.36
C PHE A 61 -9.02 -5.62 3.44
N PRO A 62 -10.31 -5.92 3.65
CA PRO A 62 -11.38 -5.24 2.96
C PRO A 62 -11.26 -3.72 3.12
N ALA A 63 -11.59 -2.99 2.08
CA ALA A 63 -11.57 -1.54 2.09
C ALA A 63 -12.94 -0.97 1.73
N ALA A 64 -13.22 0.25 2.20
CA ALA A 64 -14.43 0.99 1.87
C ALA A 64 -14.16 2.49 1.75
N LEU A 65 -15.03 3.18 1.04
CA LEU A 65 -15.15 4.63 1.09
C LEU A 65 -16.13 4.98 2.20
N VAL A 66 -15.63 5.53 3.29
CA VAL A 66 -16.46 5.79 4.48
C VAL A 66 -16.66 7.28 4.67
N GLN A 67 -17.90 7.72 4.82
CA GLN A 67 -18.28 9.08 5.25
C GLN A 67 -18.51 9.08 6.75
N ILE A 68 -17.72 9.84 7.51
CA ILE A 68 -17.98 10.04 8.94
C ILE A 68 -18.99 11.15 9.14
N LYS A 69 -20.08 10.86 9.86
CA LYS A 69 -21.07 11.86 10.26
C LYS A 69 -20.49 12.81 11.31
N ARG A 70 -20.84 14.07 11.21
CA ARG A 70 -20.29 15.12 12.08
C ARG A 70 -20.56 14.86 13.57
N GLU A 71 -21.74 14.31 13.90
CA GLU A 71 -22.11 13.90 15.26
C GLU A 71 -21.29 12.75 15.83
N HIS A 72 -20.58 12.01 14.96
CA HIS A 72 -19.72 10.90 15.36
C HIS A 72 -18.27 11.32 15.62
N ILE A 73 -17.94 12.61 15.47
CA ILE A 73 -16.60 13.15 15.71
C ILE A 73 -16.54 13.71 17.14
N PRO A 74 -15.87 13.02 18.08
CA PRO A 74 -15.78 13.50 19.45
C PRO A 74 -14.84 14.71 19.55
N THR A 75 -15.23 15.71 20.32
CA THR A 75 -14.47 16.97 20.43
C THR A 75 -13.09 16.81 21.09
N ASN A 76 -12.92 15.80 21.90
CA ASN A 76 -11.66 15.53 22.62
C ASN A 76 -10.53 15.00 21.72
N ILE A 77 -10.83 14.55 20.49
CA ILE A 77 -9.78 14.16 19.53
C ILE A 77 -9.36 15.32 18.62
N LEU A 78 -10.13 16.41 18.61
CA LEU A 78 -9.85 17.55 17.75
C LEU A 78 -8.64 18.35 18.25
N GLY A 79 -7.80 18.78 17.32
CA GLY A 79 -6.58 19.53 17.62
C GLY A 79 -5.90 20.01 16.35
N SER A 80 -4.60 20.28 16.45
CA SER A 80 -3.80 20.73 15.29
C SER A 80 -3.71 19.67 14.17
N ARG A 81 -3.80 18.40 14.53
CA ARG A 81 -3.65 17.27 13.59
C ARG A 81 -4.98 16.73 13.06
N ILE A 82 -6.04 16.77 13.87
CA ILE A 82 -7.38 16.26 13.52
C ILE A 82 -8.36 17.42 13.56
N GLN A 83 -8.94 17.77 12.41
CA GLN A 83 -9.85 18.91 12.25
C GLN A 83 -11.15 18.47 11.57
N ILE A 84 -12.26 19.09 11.95
CA ILE A 84 -13.59 18.78 11.41
C ILE A 84 -13.65 18.78 9.88
N PRO A 85 -13.07 19.76 9.15
CA PRO A 85 -13.13 19.78 7.68
C PRO A 85 -12.51 18.54 7.01
N MET A 86 -11.66 17.80 7.69
CA MET A 86 -11.07 16.56 7.17
C MET A 86 -12.12 15.46 6.97
N PHE A 87 -13.27 15.57 7.64
CA PHE A 87 -14.37 14.60 7.60
C PHE A 87 -15.52 15.02 6.70
N ASP A 88 -15.44 16.18 6.04
CA ASP A 88 -16.53 16.73 5.19
C ASP A 88 -16.68 15.96 3.86
N ARG A 89 -15.84 14.98 3.60
CA ARG A 89 -15.85 14.13 2.41
C ARG A 89 -15.61 12.66 2.78
N PRO A 90 -16.08 11.71 1.94
CA PRO A 90 -15.72 10.32 2.13
C PRO A 90 -14.20 10.15 2.01
N THR A 91 -13.64 9.20 2.72
CA THR A 91 -12.23 8.89 2.65
C THR A 91 -12.01 7.38 2.61
N PHE A 92 -10.77 6.97 2.34
CA PHE A 92 -10.39 5.57 2.24
C PHE A 92 -10.23 4.97 3.64
N GLY A 93 -10.90 3.85 3.89
CA GLY A 93 -10.79 3.08 5.13
C GLY A 93 -10.45 1.62 4.86
N LEU A 94 -9.51 1.08 5.62
CA LEU A 94 -9.23 -0.35 5.68
C LEU A 94 -9.97 -0.97 6.86
N GLN A 95 -10.61 -2.13 6.67
CA GLN A 95 -11.23 -2.86 7.75
C GLN A 95 -10.22 -3.09 8.87
N TYR A 96 -10.59 -2.67 10.09
CA TYR A 96 -9.71 -2.76 11.24
C TYR A 96 -9.73 -4.19 11.79
N ASN A 97 -8.55 -4.76 11.96
CA ASN A 97 -8.38 -6.10 12.51
C ASN A 97 -7.49 -6.05 13.74
N ASN A 98 -8.04 -6.44 14.90
CA ASN A 98 -7.32 -6.45 16.18
C ASN A 98 -6.20 -7.50 16.25
N ASP A 99 -6.25 -8.52 15.39
CA ASP A 99 -5.25 -9.59 15.32
C ASP A 99 -4.08 -9.23 14.41
N ALA A 100 -4.18 -8.10 13.67
CA ALA A 100 -3.10 -7.61 12.85
C ALA A 100 -1.99 -7.00 13.70
N GLY A 101 -0.77 -7.47 13.49
CA GLY A 101 0.45 -6.96 14.15
C GLY A 101 1.23 -6.04 13.23
N GLU A 102 1.85 -5.00 13.80
CA GLU A 102 2.84 -4.19 13.08
C GLU A 102 4.17 -4.95 12.98
N ILE A 103 4.86 -4.78 11.87
CA ILE A 103 6.24 -5.23 11.74
C ILE A 103 7.12 -4.20 12.42
N ASN A 104 7.80 -4.65 13.46
CA ASN A 104 8.67 -3.81 14.27
C ASN A 104 9.96 -4.56 14.63
N ASP A 105 10.87 -3.88 15.34
CA ASP A 105 12.14 -4.43 15.80
C ASP A 105 11.98 -5.70 16.65
N ALA A 106 10.83 -5.90 17.30
CA ALA A 106 10.57 -7.12 18.07
C ALA A 106 10.43 -8.32 17.13
N LEU A 107 9.71 -8.19 16.00
CA LEU A 107 9.65 -9.23 14.96
C LEU A 107 11.05 -9.49 14.36
N LEU A 108 11.82 -8.43 14.12
CA LEU A 108 13.20 -8.54 13.63
C LEU A 108 14.15 -9.12 14.69
N GLY A 109 13.87 -8.87 15.97
CA GLY A 109 14.58 -9.46 17.12
C GLY A 109 14.42 -10.99 17.17
N LEU A 110 13.35 -11.54 16.57
CA LEU A 110 13.13 -12.99 16.42
C LEU A 110 14.15 -13.68 15.48
N ARG A 111 15.07 -12.93 14.87
CA ARG A 111 16.20 -13.50 14.10
C ARG A 111 16.90 -14.67 14.79
N LYS A 112 16.83 -14.72 16.11
CA LYS A 112 17.42 -15.79 16.94
C LYS A 112 16.49 -16.97 17.14
N ASP A 113 15.19 -16.84 16.85
CA ASP A 113 14.21 -17.89 16.95
C ASP A 113 13.84 -18.43 15.57
N SER A 114 14.54 -19.49 15.17
CA SER A 114 14.32 -20.15 13.89
C SER A 114 12.90 -20.68 13.69
N TYR A 115 12.17 -20.94 14.78
CA TYR A 115 10.78 -21.44 14.72
C TYR A 115 9.80 -20.33 14.31
N GLU A 116 9.92 -19.12 14.88
CA GLU A 116 9.06 -17.99 14.50
C GLU A 116 9.34 -17.52 13.06
N ILE A 117 10.61 -17.47 12.65
CA ILE A 117 11.00 -17.15 11.27
C ILE A 117 10.44 -18.18 10.29
N ALA A 118 10.49 -19.47 10.62
CA ALA A 118 9.99 -20.55 9.77
C ALA A 118 8.50 -20.40 9.44
N LYS A 119 7.70 -19.75 10.28
CA LYS A 119 6.29 -19.47 9.98
C LYS A 119 6.11 -18.57 8.75
N PHE A 120 7.10 -17.71 8.47
CA PHE A 120 7.08 -16.77 7.35
C PHE A 120 7.87 -17.27 6.13
N GLU A 121 8.60 -18.38 6.23
CA GLU A 121 9.44 -18.91 5.12
C GLU A 121 8.64 -19.19 3.83
N HIS A 122 7.35 -19.45 3.95
CA HIS A 122 6.48 -19.68 2.80
C HIS A 122 6.00 -18.38 2.13
N ARG A 123 6.30 -17.21 2.72
CA ARG A 123 5.85 -15.88 2.25
C ARG A 123 6.99 -15.02 1.68
N PHE A 124 8.04 -15.66 1.34
CA PHE A 124 9.17 -15.09 0.64
C PHE A 124 8.78 -14.35 -0.66
N ASP A 125 7.85 -14.96 -1.38
CA ASP A 125 7.25 -14.44 -2.59
C ASP A 125 6.50 -13.13 -2.35
N GLU A 126 5.76 -13.01 -1.27
CA GLU A 126 5.00 -11.81 -0.94
C GLU A 126 5.94 -10.60 -0.82
N LEU A 127 7.06 -10.70 -0.09
CA LEU A 127 8.01 -9.59 0.06
C LEU A 127 8.65 -9.17 -1.27
N MET A 128 9.07 -10.14 -2.09
CA MET A 128 9.65 -9.84 -3.40
C MET A 128 8.62 -9.21 -4.33
N LYS A 129 7.39 -9.70 -4.30
CA LYS A 129 6.29 -9.18 -5.10
C LYS A 129 5.87 -7.78 -4.67
N ILE A 130 5.85 -7.49 -3.35
CA ILE A 130 5.64 -6.13 -2.81
C ILE A 130 6.76 -5.21 -3.29
N GLY A 131 8.02 -5.65 -3.21
CA GLY A 131 9.15 -4.85 -3.69
C GLY A 131 9.08 -4.52 -5.18
N LEU A 132 8.69 -5.47 -6.04
CA LEU A 132 8.48 -5.22 -7.46
C LEU A 132 7.31 -4.23 -7.70
N PHE A 133 6.22 -4.37 -6.95
CA PHE A 133 5.07 -3.46 -7.00
C PHE A 133 5.48 -2.02 -6.64
N ASP A 134 6.24 -1.85 -5.56
CA ASP A 134 6.72 -0.54 -5.12
C ASP A 134 7.65 0.11 -6.15
N ILE A 135 8.56 -0.67 -6.75
CA ILE A 135 9.45 -0.18 -7.81
C ILE A 135 8.63 0.26 -9.03
N TRP A 136 7.62 -0.53 -9.42
CA TRP A 136 6.77 -0.21 -10.57
C TRP A 136 5.98 1.08 -10.35
N LEU A 137 5.42 1.29 -9.17
CA LEU A 137 4.62 2.46 -8.84
C LEU A 137 5.40 3.59 -8.14
N ALA A 138 6.73 3.51 -8.10
CA ALA A 138 7.62 4.48 -7.47
C ALA A 138 7.18 4.84 -6.03
N ASN A 139 6.97 3.82 -5.19
CA ASN A 139 6.62 3.99 -3.79
C ASN A 139 7.89 4.00 -2.92
N ASP A 140 8.43 5.15 -2.63
CA ASP A 140 9.64 5.33 -1.83
C ASP A 140 9.42 5.29 -0.31
N ASP A 141 8.17 5.33 0.14
CA ASP A 141 7.83 5.35 1.57
C ASP A 141 7.84 3.96 2.23
N ARG A 142 7.86 2.87 1.44
CA ARG A 142 8.03 1.52 1.97
C ARG A 142 9.48 1.08 1.85
N ASN A 143 10.28 1.37 2.89
CA ASN A 143 11.72 1.18 2.91
C ASN A 143 12.22 0.64 4.26
N HIS A 144 13.52 0.70 4.53
CA HIS A 144 14.14 0.22 5.76
C HIS A 144 13.73 0.98 7.02
N ASN A 145 13.24 2.22 6.90
CA ASN A 145 12.77 3.03 8.04
C ASN A 145 11.26 2.89 8.28
N ASN A 146 10.51 2.47 7.26
CA ASN A 146 9.07 2.43 7.30
C ASN A 146 8.57 1.25 6.45
N TYR A 147 8.28 0.14 7.09
CA TYR A 147 7.86 -1.06 6.36
C TYR A 147 6.47 -0.94 5.75
N ASN A 148 5.58 -0.15 6.33
CA ASN A 148 4.18 -0.03 5.88
C ASN A 148 3.55 -1.40 5.60
N LEU A 149 3.79 -2.34 6.51
CA LEU A 149 3.30 -3.71 6.46
C LEU A 149 2.65 -4.08 7.79
N LEU A 150 1.53 -4.75 7.72
CA LEU A 150 0.96 -5.50 8.83
C LEU A 150 1.21 -7.00 8.65
N THR A 151 1.13 -7.74 9.76
CA THR A 151 1.11 -9.20 9.73
C THR A 151 -0.21 -9.71 10.25
N ILE A 152 -0.75 -10.75 9.60
CA ILE A 152 -1.85 -11.54 10.13
C ILE A 152 -1.53 -13.02 9.93
N GLY A 153 -1.48 -13.78 11.01
CA GLY A 153 -0.94 -15.14 10.97
C GLY A 153 0.53 -15.14 10.51
N ASN A 154 0.79 -15.69 9.33
CA ASN A 154 2.12 -15.74 8.72
C ASN A 154 2.22 -14.93 7.41
N ARG A 155 1.37 -13.93 7.19
CA ARG A 155 1.27 -13.18 5.94
C ARG A 155 1.67 -11.73 6.14
N PHE A 156 2.21 -11.14 5.09
CA PHE A 156 2.50 -9.71 4.99
C PHE A 156 1.38 -9.01 4.24
N ILE A 157 0.78 -8.01 4.88
CA ILE A 157 -0.30 -7.19 4.30
C ILE A 157 0.25 -5.79 4.06
N PRO A 158 0.51 -5.39 2.82
CA PRO A 158 0.95 -4.03 2.52
C PRO A 158 -0.17 -3.02 2.78
N ILE A 159 0.18 -1.95 3.47
CA ILE A 159 -0.68 -0.81 3.80
C ILE A 159 0.04 0.49 3.45
N ASP A 160 -0.65 1.62 3.59
CA ASP A 160 -0.10 2.95 3.37
C ASP A 160 0.50 3.14 1.97
N HIS A 161 -0.38 3.31 0.99
CA HIS A 161 -0.02 3.53 -0.41
C HIS A 161 -0.04 5.02 -0.77
N SER A 162 -0.08 5.92 0.21
CA SER A 162 -0.24 7.35 0.01
C SER A 162 0.89 7.99 -0.82
N ASN A 163 2.07 7.37 -0.83
CA ASN A 163 3.26 7.84 -1.53
C ASN A 163 3.51 7.18 -2.90
N LEU A 164 2.53 6.44 -3.45
CA LEU A 164 2.64 5.98 -4.83
C LEU A 164 2.89 7.14 -5.79
N PHE A 165 3.51 6.85 -6.91
CA PHE A 165 3.85 7.82 -7.94
C PHE A 165 4.74 8.96 -7.43
N ASP A 166 5.73 8.60 -6.59
CA ASP A 166 6.68 9.55 -5.99
C ASP A 166 5.95 10.66 -5.18
N GLY A 167 4.79 10.35 -4.63
CA GLY A 167 3.96 11.25 -3.82
C GLY A 167 3.41 12.50 -4.55
N ASN A 168 3.71 12.67 -5.84
CA ASN A 168 3.43 13.90 -6.59
C ASN A 168 2.21 13.83 -7.52
N GLY A 169 1.41 12.76 -7.45
CA GLY A 169 0.18 12.65 -8.23
C GLY A 169 0.37 12.56 -9.74
N LEU A 170 1.55 12.12 -10.22
CA LEU A 170 1.91 12.00 -11.63
C LEU A 170 2.01 13.35 -12.38
N ASP A 171 2.28 14.44 -11.67
CA ASP A 171 2.44 15.77 -12.28
C ASP A 171 3.84 15.95 -12.92
N ARG A 172 4.74 15.00 -12.71
CA ARG A 172 6.10 14.96 -13.28
C ARG A 172 6.52 13.51 -13.61
N ASN A 173 7.63 13.37 -14.32
CA ASN A 173 8.22 12.07 -14.58
C ASN A 173 8.61 11.39 -13.28
N LEU A 174 8.33 10.09 -13.18
CA LEU A 174 8.69 9.27 -12.04
C LEU A 174 10.20 9.05 -11.96
N SER A 175 10.71 8.97 -10.76
CA SER A 175 12.10 8.62 -10.47
C SER A 175 12.19 7.13 -10.11
N PRO A 176 13.17 6.38 -10.68
CA PRO A 176 13.41 5.02 -10.25
C PRO A 176 13.81 4.98 -8.77
N LEU A 177 13.33 3.98 -8.03
CA LEU A 177 13.73 3.78 -6.65
C LEU A 177 15.23 3.42 -6.58
N THR A 178 15.89 3.96 -5.57
CA THR A 178 17.26 3.55 -5.22
C THR A 178 17.24 2.34 -4.28
N TRP A 179 18.42 1.79 -3.97
CA TRP A 179 18.54 0.73 -2.96
C TRP A 179 17.94 1.16 -1.62
N GLU A 180 18.21 2.39 -1.17
CA GLU A 180 17.78 2.89 0.13
C GLU A 180 16.25 3.14 0.21
N ASP A 181 15.61 3.37 -0.93
CA ASP A 181 14.18 3.65 -1.03
C ASP A 181 13.32 2.38 -1.12
N SER A 182 13.93 1.19 -1.12
CA SER A 182 13.23 -0.07 -1.35
C SER A 182 13.09 -0.90 -0.08
N LEU A 183 11.93 -1.52 0.09
CA LEU A 183 11.71 -2.59 1.08
C LEU A 183 12.75 -3.70 0.97
N LEU A 184 13.23 -3.98 -0.24
CA LEU A 184 14.20 -5.07 -0.49
C LEU A 184 15.58 -4.81 0.12
N SER A 185 15.91 -3.56 0.47
CA SER A 185 17.15 -3.22 1.20
C SER A 185 17.00 -3.30 2.72
N SER A 186 15.81 -3.57 3.22
CA SER A 186 15.50 -3.52 4.64
C SER A 186 16.02 -4.73 5.42
N ASP A 187 16.18 -4.55 6.72
CA ASP A 187 16.47 -5.63 7.65
C ASP A 187 15.41 -6.74 7.64
N LEU A 188 14.16 -6.38 7.33
CA LEU A 188 13.08 -7.34 7.10
C LEU A 188 13.41 -8.24 5.91
N ALA A 189 13.75 -7.67 4.77
CA ALA A 189 14.13 -8.43 3.58
C ALA A 189 15.38 -9.28 3.85
N ILE A 190 16.42 -8.74 4.48
CA ILE A 190 17.63 -9.48 4.88
C ILE A 190 17.29 -10.68 5.75
N THR A 191 16.31 -10.56 6.63
CA THR A 191 15.89 -11.64 7.52
C THR A 191 15.18 -12.76 6.76
N PHE A 192 14.27 -12.42 5.87
CA PHE A 192 13.41 -13.38 5.20
C PHE A 192 13.89 -13.80 3.82
N LEU A 193 14.69 -13.00 3.12
CA LEU A 193 15.24 -13.32 1.78
C LEU A 193 16.64 -13.97 1.84
N ASN A 194 16.87 -14.87 2.79
CA ASN A 194 18.19 -15.47 3.02
C ASN A 194 18.53 -16.70 2.15
N ASN A 195 17.59 -17.16 1.31
CA ASN A 195 17.78 -18.31 0.42
C ASN A 195 18.04 -17.86 -1.02
N LYS A 196 19.30 -17.72 -1.39
CA LYS A 196 19.76 -17.27 -2.72
C LYS A 196 19.12 -18.01 -3.89
N LYS A 197 19.04 -19.35 -3.82
CA LYS A 197 18.45 -20.15 -4.90
C LYS A 197 16.97 -19.87 -5.08
N LYS A 198 16.23 -19.77 -3.97
CA LYS A 198 14.82 -19.44 -3.97
C LYS A 198 14.60 -18.03 -4.51
N MET A 199 15.43 -17.06 -4.09
CA MET A 199 15.35 -15.68 -4.58
C MET A 199 15.50 -15.59 -6.11
N ILE A 200 16.51 -16.27 -6.68
CA ILE A 200 16.73 -16.25 -8.14
C ILE A 200 15.53 -16.87 -8.87
N MET A 201 15.01 -17.98 -8.35
CA MET A 201 13.83 -18.63 -8.95
C MET A 201 12.63 -17.68 -8.95
N MET A 202 12.35 -17.05 -7.82
CA MET A 202 11.22 -16.12 -7.66
C MET A 202 11.40 -14.83 -8.45
N HIS A 203 12.62 -14.31 -8.51
CA HIS A 203 12.95 -13.16 -9.36
C HIS A 203 12.55 -13.43 -10.81
N ASN A 204 12.96 -14.57 -11.37
CA ASN A 204 12.62 -14.92 -12.76
C ASN A 204 11.12 -15.10 -12.95
N GLU A 205 10.45 -15.79 -12.02
CA GLU A 205 8.98 -15.98 -12.06
C GLU A 205 8.22 -14.64 -12.00
N LEU A 206 8.65 -13.72 -11.13
CA LEU A 206 8.02 -12.40 -11.02
C LEU A 206 8.22 -11.56 -12.28
N LEU A 207 9.42 -11.59 -12.89
CA LEU A 207 9.67 -10.89 -14.15
C LEU A 207 8.87 -11.49 -15.32
N GLU A 208 8.69 -12.80 -15.37
CA GLU A 208 7.83 -13.46 -16.37
C GLU A 208 6.35 -13.07 -16.20
N ASN A 209 5.88 -12.94 -14.96
CA ASN A 209 4.49 -12.59 -14.67
C ASN A 209 4.22 -11.07 -14.65
N PHE A 210 5.24 -10.24 -14.58
CA PHE A 210 5.09 -8.79 -14.46
C PHE A 210 4.24 -8.16 -15.58
N PRO A 211 4.42 -8.52 -16.87
CA PRO A 211 3.54 -8.02 -17.93
C PRO A 211 2.05 -8.36 -17.71
N ILE A 212 1.76 -9.55 -17.20
CA ILE A 212 0.38 -10.00 -16.90
C ILE A 212 -0.23 -9.15 -15.79
N PHE A 213 0.56 -8.82 -14.77
CA PHE A 213 0.12 -7.95 -13.68
C PHE A 213 -0.19 -6.53 -14.18
N VAL A 214 0.69 -5.97 -15.02
CA VAL A 214 0.47 -4.64 -15.63
C VAL A 214 -0.77 -4.65 -16.52
N GLU A 215 -0.94 -5.66 -17.40
CA GLU A 215 -2.12 -5.81 -18.25
C GLU A 215 -3.42 -5.93 -17.45
N SER A 216 -3.40 -6.63 -16.33
CA SER A 216 -4.56 -6.74 -15.44
C SER A 216 -4.95 -5.38 -14.84
N CYS A 217 -3.96 -4.57 -14.48
CA CYS A 217 -4.19 -3.22 -13.98
C CYS A 217 -4.71 -2.28 -15.09
N ASP A 218 -4.17 -2.38 -16.31
CA ASP A 218 -4.63 -1.62 -17.48
C ASP A 218 -6.09 -1.91 -17.79
N ALA A 219 -6.44 -3.19 -17.89
CA ALA A 219 -7.81 -3.62 -18.18
C ALA A 219 -8.84 -3.11 -17.16
N ALA A 220 -8.44 -2.89 -15.91
CA ALA A 220 -9.31 -2.43 -14.84
C ALA A 220 -9.21 -0.91 -14.57
N LEU A 221 -8.24 -0.22 -15.16
CA LEU A 221 -7.90 1.17 -14.82
C LEU A 221 -9.10 2.12 -14.96
N PHE A 222 -9.84 2.01 -16.07
CA PHE A 222 -11.02 2.84 -16.30
C PHE A 222 -12.07 2.68 -15.20
N ASP A 223 -12.39 1.45 -14.83
CA ASP A 223 -13.40 1.15 -13.80
C ASP A 223 -12.94 1.60 -12.42
N ILE A 224 -11.65 1.39 -12.09
CA ILE A 224 -11.03 1.82 -10.83
C ILE A 224 -11.13 3.34 -10.71
N VAL A 225 -10.65 4.09 -11.70
CA VAL A 225 -10.63 5.55 -11.64
C VAL A 225 -12.04 6.15 -11.71
N SER A 226 -12.94 5.54 -12.49
CA SER A 226 -14.34 5.99 -12.56
C SER A 226 -15.07 5.90 -11.21
N ALA A 227 -14.68 4.96 -10.36
CA ALA A 227 -15.26 4.77 -9.02
C ALA A 227 -14.68 5.70 -7.94
N ILE A 228 -13.61 6.44 -8.22
CA ILE A 228 -13.06 7.45 -7.31
C ILE A 228 -14.09 8.56 -7.09
N PRO A 229 -14.31 9.03 -5.83
CA PRO A 229 -15.22 10.14 -5.56
C PRO A 229 -14.84 11.41 -6.34
N ASP A 230 -15.83 12.10 -6.91
CA ASP A 230 -15.58 13.35 -7.66
C ASP A 230 -14.97 14.45 -6.77
N VAL A 231 -15.23 14.41 -5.47
CA VAL A 231 -14.61 15.34 -4.51
C VAL A 231 -13.11 15.12 -4.32
N TRP A 232 -12.56 13.96 -4.78
CA TRP A 232 -11.12 13.71 -4.79
C TRP A 232 -10.50 14.02 -6.14
N CYS A 233 -11.21 13.73 -7.25
CA CYS A 233 -10.71 13.87 -8.60
C CYS A 233 -11.81 14.34 -9.55
N ASN A 234 -11.71 15.58 -10.03
CA ASN A 234 -12.63 16.14 -11.01
C ASN A 234 -12.23 15.78 -12.46
N ASP A 235 -10.95 15.48 -12.70
CA ASP A 235 -10.41 15.14 -14.01
C ASP A 235 -9.99 13.66 -14.03
N LYS A 236 -10.99 12.77 -14.05
CA LYS A 236 -10.78 11.32 -14.11
C LYS A 236 -10.11 10.88 -15.41
N ALA A 237 -10.49 11.50 -16.54
CA ALA A 237 -9.90 11.17 -17.84
C ALA A 237 -8.41 11.51 -17.87
N GLY A 238 -8.03 12.70 -17.40
CA GLY A 238 -6.63 13.06 -17.27
C GLY A 238 -5.86 12.21 -16.25
N LEU A 239 -6.51 11.73 -15.18
CA LEU A 239 -5.87 10.80 -14.25
C LEU A 239 -5.59 9.45 -14.89
N ILE A 240 -6.55 8.90 -15.67
CA ILE A 240 -6.36 7.65 -16.43
C ILE A 240 -5.18 7.82 -17.39
N GLU A 241 -5.17 8.90 -18.17
CA GLU A 241 -4.10 9.18 -19.14
C GLU A 241 -2.72 9.25 -18.45
N ARG A 242 -2.61 9.97 -17.33
CA ARG A 242 -1.35 10.09 -16.58
C ARG A 242 -0.87 8.75 -16.04
N ILE A 243 -1.75 7.93 -15.47
CA ILE A 243 -1.37 6.59 -14.96
C ILE A 243 -0.93 5.71 -16.14
N SER A 244 -1.73 5.65 -17.21
CA SER A 244 -1.41 4.84 -18.38
C SER A 244 -0.05 5.21 -18.95
N THR A 245 0.17 6.49 -19.26
CA THR A 245 1.41 6.96 -19.91
C THR A 245 2.63 6.95 -18.98
N SER A 246 2.45 6.92 -17.66
CA SER A 246 3.57 6.90 -16.73
C SER A 246 4.05 5.49 -16.39
N VAL A 247 3.13 4.56 -16.12
CA VAL A 247 3.50 3.24 -15.55
C VAL A 247 2.97 2.03 -16.33
N ILE A 248 1.96 2.19 -17.18
CA ILE A 248 1.34 1.08 -17.93
C ILE A 248 1.86 1.08 -19.38
N ASP A 249 1.48 2.08 -20.19
CA ASP A 249 1.86 2.24 -21.60
C ASP A 249 3.21 2.95 -21.74
N ASN A 250 4.18 2.61 -20.91
CA ASN A 250 5.52 3.19 -20.92
C ASN A 250 6.59 2.11 -20.97
N PRO A 251 6.97 1.63 -22.16
CA PRO A 251 7.96 0.58 -22.31
C PRO A 251 9.30 0.91 -21.64
N ALA A 252 9.71 2.18 -21.64
CA ALA A 252 10.95 2.61 -20.99
C ALA A 252 10.86 2.45 -19.47
N TRP A 253 9.70 2.81 -18.87
CA TRP A 253 9.46 2.66 -17.45
C TRP A 253 9.35 1.17 -17.03
N ILE A 254 8.66 0.36 -17.81
CA ILE A 254 8.56 -1.10 -17.62
C ILE A 254 9.95 -1.73 -17.63
N GLN A 255 10.80 -1.35 -18.62
CA GLN A 255 12.17 -1.83 -18.67
C GLN A 255 13.01 -1.33 -17.49
N GLN A 256 12.85 -0.07 -17.10
CA GLN A 256 13.54 0.49 -15.91
C GLN A 256 13.13 -0.26 -14.64
N THR A 257 11.84 -0.56 -14.46
CA THR A 257 11.34 -1.36 -13.33
C THR A 257 12.02 -2.73 -13.28
N ASN A 258 12.07 -3.45 -14.41
CA ASN A 258 12.74 -4.75 -14.50
C ASN A 258 14.24 -4.66 -14.16
N THR A 259 14.89 -3.61 -14.65
CA THR A 259 16.32 -3.38 -14.39
C THR A 259 16.56 -3.10 -12.92
N THR A 260 15.82 -2.14 -12.34
CA THR A 260 15.93 -1.77 -10.94
C THR A 260 15.67 -2.98 -10.02
N PHE A 261 14.61 -3.74 -10.28
CA PHE A 261 14.30 -4.94 -9.49
C PHE A 261 15.44 -5.97 -9.57
N SER A 262 15.99 -6.21 -10.76
CA SER A 262 17.10 -7.14 -10.95
C SER A 262 18.38 -6.70 -10.25
N GLU A 263 18.71 -5.41 -10.30
CA GLU A 263 19.86 -4.83 -9.61
C GLU A 263 19.73 -4.95 -8.09
N LEU A 264 18.53 -4.67 -7.53
CA LEU A 264 18.28 -4.84 -6.09
C LEU A 264 18.46 -6.29 -5.64
N ILE A 265 17.95 -7.24 -6.41
CA ILE A 265 18.13 -8.67 -6.11
C ILE A 265 19.59 -9.13 -6.28
N HIS A 266 20.34 -8.56 -7.22
CA HIS A 266 21.77 -8.84 -7.39
C HIS A 266 22.60 -8.31 -6.21
N ASN A 267 22.34 -7.08 -5.78
CA ASN A 267 23.01 -6.48 -4.63
C ASN A 267 22.78 -7.26 -3.33
N PHE A 268 21.62 -7.87 -3.21
CA PHE A 268 21.30 -8.77 -2.10
C PHE A 268 22.17 -10.04 -2.08
N ASN A 269 22.71 -10.44 -3.22
CA ASN A 269 23.47 -11.66 -3.42
C ASN A 269 24.99 -11.44 -3.40
N SER A 270 25.46 -10.20 -3.36
CA SER A 270 26.87 -9.84 -3.31
C SER A 270 27.36 -9.68 -1.89
#